data_a5891093d9dd89fe1f6c82f07f7a4a7f
#
_entry.id   a5891093d9dd89fe1f6c82f07f7a4a7f
#
_cell.length_a   1.000
_cell.length_b   1.000
_cell.length_c   1.000
_cell.angle_alpha   90.00
_cell.angle_beta   90.00
_cell.angle_gamma   90.00
#
_symmetry.space_group_name_H-M   'P 1'
#
loop_
_entity.id
_entity.type
_entity.pdbx_description
1 polymer ?
#
loop_
_entity_poly.entity_id
_entity_poly.type
_entity_poly.pdbx_seq_one_letter_code
_entity_poly.pdbx_strand_id
1 'polypeptide(L)'
;MTKTLILMRHAKSDWDDPMMRDHERPLNKRGRAAAPRIGQWLTDQGLSPDLTLCSSAVRTAETWSRTGLEADTQFEKRLYHATADMMLHVLKEARGQTVMMIGHNPGIADLAERLVQIPPQHPDFWRYPTA
;
A
#
# COMPACT_ATOMS: atom_id res chain seq x y z
N MET A 1 15.82 16.23 -8.78
CA MET A 1 16.09 14.89 -8.27
C MET A 1 14.88 14.01 -8.44
N THR A 2 15.11 12.77 -8.87
CA THR A 2 14.05 11.80 -9.08
C THR A 2 13.62 11.19 -7.75
N LYS A 3 12.32 11.15 -7.52
CA LYS A 3 11.74 10.46 -6.36
C LYS A 3 11.12 9.15 -6.81
N THR A 4 11.15 8.18 -5.93
CA THR A 4 10.54 6.87 -6.17
C THR A 4 9.30 6.71 -5.30
N LEU A 5 8.21 6.29 -5.91
CA LEU A 5 6.97 5.95 -5.20
C LEU A 5 6.71 4.46 -5.33
N ILE A 6 6.50 3.81 -4.19
CA ILE A 6 6.09 2.42 -4.13
C ILE A 6 4.63 2.41 -3.70
N LEU A 7 3.75 2.00 -4.60
CA LEU A 7 2.31 1.87 -4.31
C LEU A 7 2.00 0.42 -4.00
N MET A 8 1.48 0.19 -2.80
CA MET A 8 1.11 -1.17 -2.37
C MET A 8 -0.33 -1.20 -1.89
N ARG A 9 -1.13 -2.10 -2.45
CA ARG A 9 -2.41 -2.46 -1.85
C ARG A 9 -2.14 -3.40 -0.68
N HIS A 10 -2.95 -3.31 0.38
CA HIS A 10 -2.81 -4.22 1.52
C HIS A 10 -2.82 -5.68 1.08
N ALA A 11 -2.24 -6.57 1.88
CA ALA A 11 -2.27 -8.01 1.64
C ALA A 11 -3.68 -8.58 1.88
N LYS A 12 -3.88 -9.84 1.59
CA LYS A 12 -5.21 -10.46 1.63
C LYS A 12 -5.82 -10.37 3.03
N SER A 13 -7.02 -9.82 3.11
CA SER A 13 -7.72 -9.58 4.37
C SER A 13 -8.73 -10.67 4.72
N ASP A 14 -9.08 -10.72 6.00
CA ASP A 14 -9.99 -11.71 6.57
C ASP A 14 -11.44 -11.23 6.45
N TRP A 15 -12.31 -12.10 5.96
CA TRP A 15 -13.74 -11.87 5.81
C TRP A 15 -14.59 -12.83 6.65
N ASP A 16 -13.98 -13.60 7.57
CA ASP A 16 -14.66 -14.68 8.29
C ASP A 16 -15.66 -14.16 9.32
N ASP A 17 -15.43 -12.96 9.87
CA ASP A 17 -16.36 -12.37 10.84
C ASP A 17 -17.20 -11.28 10.17
N PRO A 18 -18.49 -11.58 9.85
CA PRO A 18 -19.36 -10.60 9.21
C PRO A 18 -19.77 -9.44 10.11
N MET A 19 -19.55 -9.56 11.41
CA MET A 19 -19.89 -8.51 12.39
C MET A 19 -18.74 -7.54 12.62
N MET A 20 -17.56 -7.84 12.12
CA MET A 20 -16.39 -6.98 12.30
C MET A 20 -16.48 -5.75 11.41
N ARG A 21 -16.14 -4.59 11.97
CA ARG A 21 -16.06 -3.35 11.19
C ARG A 21 -14.97 -3.47 10.13
N ASP A 22 -15.23 -2.93 8.95
CA ASP A 22 -14.29 -3.01 7.84
C ASP A 22 -12.90 -2.47 8.21
N HIS A 23 -12.84 -1.32 8.87
CA HIS A 23 -11.58 -0.71 9.29
C HIS A 23 -10.75 -1.63 10.20
N GLU A 24 -11.39 -2.49 10.96
CA GLU A 24 -10.74 -3.37 11.94
C GLU A 24 -10.39 -4.75 11.40
N ARG A 25 -10.78 -5.07 10.16
CA ARG A 25 -10.50 -6.39 9.59
C ARG A 25 -9.00 -6.61 9.43
N PRO A 26 -8.45 -7.70 9.99
CA PRO A 26 -7.02 -8.03 9.86
C PRO A 26 -6.73 -8.75 8.55
N LEU A 27 -5.46 -9.08 8.35
CA LEU A 27 -5.05 -9.99 7.28
C LEU A 27 -5.52 -11.42 7.59
N ASN A 28 -5.76 -12.19 6.53
CA ASN A 28 -5.96 -13.63 6.66
C ASN A 28 -4.60 -14.36 6.58
N LYS A 29 -4.64 -15.70 6.61
CA LYS A 29 -3.42 -16.50 6.58
C LYS A 29 -2.58 -16.24 5.33
N ARG A 30 -3.21 -16.09 4.16
CA ARG A 30 -2.50 -15.80 2.90
C ARG A 30 -1.84 -14.42 2.95
N GLY A 31 -2.54 -13.43 3.49
CA GLY A 31 -1.99 -12.08 3.63
C GLY A 31 -0.80 -12.04 4.58
N ARG A 32 -0.90 -12.75 5.70
CA ARG A 32 0.22 -12.83 6.65
C ARG A 32 1.45 -13.51 6.06
N ALA A 33 1.26 -14.45 5.13
CA ALA A 33 2.36 -15.10 4.43
C ALA A 33 2.93 -14.23 3.30
N ALA A 34 2.06 -13.45 2.63
CA ALA A 34 2.47 -12.65 1.46
C ALA A 34 3.29 -11.41 1.87
N ALA A 35 2.92 -10.74 2.96
CA ALA A 35 3.57 -9.48 3.34
C ALA A 35 5.08 -9.61 3.54
N PRO A 36 5.61 -10.62 4.27
CA PRO A 36 7.06 -10.79 4.39
C PRO A 36 7.75 -11.03 3.05
N ARG A 37 7.08 -11.74 2.13
CA ARG A 37 7.63 -12.02 0.80
C ARG A 37 7.76 -10.74 -0.02
N ILE A 38 6.78 -9.85 0.06
CA ILE A 38 6.84 -8.56 -0.63
C ILE A 38 7.95 -7.70 -0.03
N GLY A 39 8.10 -7.69 1.30
CA GLY A 39 9.19 -6.96 1.95
C GLY A 39 10.56 -7.46 1.50
N GLN A 40 10.73 -8.77 1.41
CA GLN A 40 11.98 -9.37 0.94
C GLN A 40 12.24 -9.02 -0.52
N TRP A 41 11.20 -9.09 -1.37
CA TRP A 41 11.33 -8.76 -2.79
C TRP A 41 11.77 -7.30 -2.96
N LEU A 42 11.16 -6.37 -2.23
CA LEU A 42 11.54 -4.96 -2.28
C LEU A 42 12.99 -4.75 -1.85
N THR A 43 13.42 -5.42 -0.80
CA THR A 43 14.81 -5.38 -0.34
C THR A 43 15.76 -5.89 -1.43
N ASP A 44 15.42 -7.01 -2.06
CA ASP A 44 16.23 -7.61 -3.12
C ASP A 44 16.34 -6.70 -4.35
N GLN A 45 15.29 -5.88 -4.60
CA GLN A 45 15.30 -4.91 -5.70
C GLN A 45 15.98 -3.59 -5.34
N GLY A 46 16.47 -3.44 -4.11
CA GLY A 46 17.07 -2.19 -3.65
C GLY A 46 16.03 -1.09 -3.43
N LEU A 47 14.79 -1.44 -3.19
CA LEU A 47 13.66 -0.51 -3.02
C LEU A 47 13.24 -0.41 -1.55
N SER A 48 14.13 0.13 -0.72
CA SER A 48 13.79 0.36 0.69
C SER A 48 13.24 1.77 0.87
N PRO A 49 12.03 1.92 1.44
CA PRO A 49 11.49 3.26 1.64
C PRO A 49 12.19 3.99 2.78
N ASP A 50 12.26 5.31 2.67
CA ASP A 50 12.67 6.18 3.78
C ASP A 50 11.45 6.77 4.50
N LEU A 51 10.28 6.76 3.85
CA LEU A 51 9.01 7.18 4.44
C LEU A 51 7.91 6.22 3.98
N THR A 52 7.07 5.78 4.91
CA THR A 52 5.88 4.99 4.60
C THR A 52 4.64 5.74 5.03
N LEU A 53 3.74 5.97 4.08
CA LEU A 53 2.41 6.53 4.31
C LEU A 53 1.41 5.37 4.28
N CYS A 54 0.83 5.05 5.41
CA CYS A 54 0.01 3.85 5.57
C CYS A 54 -1.40 4.23 5.98
N SER A 55 -2.41 3.70 5.29
CA SER A 55 -3.78 3.84 5.74
C SER A 55 -3.92 3.34 7.18
N SER A 56 -4.78 4.00 7.95
CA SER A 56 -5.01 3.68 9.36
C SER A 56 -5.75 2.35 9.59
N ALA A 57 -6.25 1.70 8.55
CA ALA A 57 -6.95 0.42 8.68
C ALA A 57 -6.02 -0.67 9.23
N VAL A 58 -6.59 -1.61 9.97
CA VAL A 58 -5.81 -2.70 10.58
C VAL A 58 -5.08 -3.50 9.50
N ARG A 59 -5.76 -3.83 8.39
CA ARG A 59 -5.14 -4.64 7.33
C ARG A 59 -3.96 -3.97 6.64
N THR A 60 -3.96 -2.66 6.50
CA THR A 60 -2.81 -1.93 5.94
C THR A 60 -1.67 -1.82 6.96
N ALA A 61 -1.99 -1.51 8.20
CA ALA A 61 -0.99 -1.43 9.27
C ALA A 61 -0.32 -2.80 9.49
N GLU A 62 -1.11 -3.86 9.46
CA GLU A 62 -0.58 -5.23 9.60
C GLU A 62 0.29 -5.61 8.39
N THR A 63 -0.12 -5.23 7.18
CA THR A 63 0.71 -5.45 5.98
C THR A 63 2.07 -4.81 6.15
N TRP A 64 2.10 -3.53 6.54
CA TRP A 64 3.35 -2.81 6.76
C TRP A 64 4.23 -3.49 7.80
N SER A 65 3.66 -3.77 8.97
CA SER A 65 4.39 -4.41 10.06
C SER A 65 5.03 -5.73 9.64
N ARG A 66 4.32 -6.52 8.84
CA ARG A 66 4.79 -7.86 8.45
C ARG A 66 5.77 -7.86 7.29
N THR A 67 5.93 -6.75 6.56
CA THR A 67 6.98 -6.67 5.54
C THR A 67 8.38 -6.79 6.12
N GLY A 68 8.56 -6.47 7.40
CA GLY A 68 9.88 -6.43 8.03
C GLY A 68 10.72 -5.23 7.63
N LEU A 69 10.19 -4.34 6.79
CA LEU A 69 10.89 -3.12 6.39
C LEU A 69 10.84 -2.08 7.51
N GLU A 70 11.84 -1.22 7.55
CA GLU A 70 11.92 -0.12 8.51
C GLU A 70 11.96 1.21 7.77
N ALA A 71 11.14 2.15 8.21
CA ALA A 71 11.09 3.52 7.68
C ALA A 71 10.31 4.39 8.65
N ASP A 72 10.49 5.70 8.56
CA ASP A 72 9.56 6.62 9.19
C ASP A 72 8.16 6.32 8.67
N THR A 73 7.19 6.16 9.56
CA THR A 73 5.85 5.73 9.19
C THR A 73 4.81 6.71 9.70
N GLN A 74 3.93 7.13 8.79
CA GLN A 74 2.77 7.96 9.12
C GLN A 74 1.51 7.14 8.84
N PHE A 75 0.72 6.87 9.88
CA PHE A 75 -0.59 6.23 9.73
C PHE A 75 -1.61 7.33 9.47
N GLU A 76 -2.26 7.25 8.31
CA GLU A 76 -3.04 8.36 7.77
C GLU A 76 -4.48 7.95 7.53
N LYS A 77 -5.41 8.53 8.32
CA LYS A 77 -6.84 8.23 8.19
C LYS A 77 -7.38 8.64 6.82
N ARG A 78 -6.81 9.69 6.23
CA ARG A 78 -7.22 10.18 4.91
C ARG A 78 -6.95 9.17 3.80
N LEU A 79 -6.12 8.16 4.04
CA LEU A 79 -5.84 7.11 3.07
C LEU A 79 -6.83 5.95 3.15
N TYR A 80 -7.63 5.89 4.21
CA TYR A 80 -8.64 4.85 4.33
C TYR A 80 -9.79 5.13 3.36
N HIS A 81 -10.01 4.22 2.41
CA HIS A 81 -10.98 4.35 1.31
C HIS A 81 -10.79 5.65 0.51
N ALA A 82 -9.56 6.08 0.37
CA ALA A 82 -9.22 7.33 -0.31
C ALA A 82 -9.44 7.24 -1.82
N THR A 83 -9.83 8.38 -2.40
CA THR A 83 -9.78 8.57 -3.85
C THR A 83 -8.33 8.80 -4.29
N ALA A 84 -8.06 8.66 -5.58
CA ALA A 84 -6.76 9.00 -6.14
C ALA A 84 -6.38 10.45 -5.84
N ASP A 85 -7.34 11.38 -5.89
CA ASP A 85 -7.10 12.79 -5.58
C ASP A 85 -6.62 12.98 -4.13
N MET A 86 -7.27 12.32 -3.17
CA MET A 86 -6.85 12.40 -1.77
C MET A 86 -5.48 11.78 -1.56
N MET A 87 -5.22 10.63 -2.19
CA MET A 87 -3.92 9.98 -2.11
C MET A 87 -2.81 10.88 -2.65
N LEU A 88 -3.07 11.55 -3.78
CA LEU A 88 -2.12 12.48 -4.37
C LEU A 88 -1.89 13.69 -3.46
N HIS A 89 -2.95 14.18 -2.82
CA HIS A 89 -2.85 15.28 -1.86
C HIS A 89 -1.94 14.92 -0.70
N VAL A 90 -2.13 13.75 -0.11
CA VAL A 90 -1.28 13.25 0.99
C VAL A 90 0.16 13.09 0.52
N LEU A 91 0.35 12.54 -0.69
CA LEU A 91 1.67 12.35 -1.26
C LEU A 91 2.42 13.66 -1.46
N LYS A 92 1.72 14.74 -1.86
CA LYS A 92 2.33 16.06 -2.04
C LYS A 92 2.85 16.66 -0.74
N GLU A 93 2.29 16.28 0.40
CA GLU A 93 2.77 16.70 1.71
C GLU A 93 4.00 15.92 2.17
N ALA A 94 4.27 14.78 1.54
CA ALA A 94 5.30 13.85 1.98
C ALA A 94 6.70 14.36 1.65
N ARG A 95 7.63 14.09 2.56
CA ARG A 95 9.05 14.36 2.38
C ARG A 95 9.81 13.04 2.43
N GLY A 96 10.60 12.80 1.41
CA GLY A 96 11.37 11.56 1.31
C GLY A 96 11.79 11.35 -0.13
N GLN A 97 12.80 10.52 -0.31
CA GLN A 97 13.33 10.18 -1.64
C GLN A 97 12.62 8.95 -2.20
N THR A 98 12.42 7.95 -1.36
CA THR A 98 11.67 6.73 -1.69
C THR A 98 10.51 6.62 -0.73
N VAL A 99 9.30 6.86 -1.23
CA VAL A 99 8.09 6.89 -0.42
C VAL A 99 7.25 5.67 -0.76
N MET A 100 6.85 4.91 0.26
CA MET A 100 5.88 3.84 0.11
C MET A 100 4.52 4.32 0.57
N MET A 101 3.48 4.03 -0.21
CA MET A 101 2.10 4.29 0.17
C MET A 101 1.33 2.97 0.17
N ILE A 102 0.73 2.64 1.30
CA ILE A 102 -0.06 1.42 1.45
C ILE A 102 -1.52 1.81 1.63
N GLY A 103 -2.36 1.33 0.75
CA GLY A 103 -3.77 1.71 0.74
C GLY A 103 -4.67 0.64 0.15
N HIS A 104 -5.76 1.11 -0.47
CA HIS A 104 -6.90 0.30 -0.87
C HIS A 104 -7.32 0.57 -2.31
N ASN A 105 -7.94 -0.43 -2.94
CA ASN A 105 -8.65 -0.21 -4.19
C ASN A 105 -10.03 0.41 -3.91
N PRO A 106 -10.61 1.16 -4.85
CA PRO A 106 -10.09 1.45 -6.20
C PRO A 106 -9.06 2.60 -6.25
N GLY A 107 -8.86 3.33 -5.17
CA GLY A 107 -7.99 4.51 -5.16
C GLY A 107 -6.56 4.24 -5.63
N ILE A 108 -5.96 3.13 -5.18
CA ILE A 108 -4.59 2.78 -5.57
C ILE A 108 -4.49 2.49 -7.06
N ALA A 109 -5.41 1.73 -7.63
CA ALA A 109 -5.42 1.43 -9.06
C ALA A 109 -5.58 2.71 -9.88
N ASP A 110 -6.50 3.59 -9.46
CA ASP A 110 -6.74 4.87 -10.12
C ASP A 110 -5.50 5.77 -10.06
N LEU A 111 -4.84 5.82 -8.93
CA LEU A 111 -3.62 6.63 -8.77
C LEU A 111 -2.49 6.07 -9.63
N ALA A 112 -2.30 4.75 -9.65
CA ALA A 112 -1.28 4.12 -10.47
C ALA A 112 -1.48 4.46 -11.95
N GLU A 113 -2.72 4.40 -12.43
CA GLU A 113 -3.06 4.77 -13.81
C GLU A 113 -2.69 6.22 -14.13
N ARG A 114 -2.97 7.15 -13.20
CA ARG A 114 -2.67 8.56 -13.40
C ARG A 114 -1.17 8.88 -13.44
N LEU A 115 -0.38 8.12 -12.66
CA LEU A 115 1.04 8.41 -12.49
C LEU A 115 1.92 7.80 -13.57
N VAL A 116 1.44 6.79 -14.29
CA VAL A 116 2.25 6.16 -15.35
C VAL A 116 1.99 6.83 -16.68
N GLN A 117 3.07 7.09 -17.41
CA GLN A 117 3.02 7.67 -18.74
C GLN A 117 2.66 6.61 -19.77
N ILE A 118 3.21 5.42 -19.62
CA ILE A 118 2.95 4.26 -20.49
C ILE A 118 2.52 3.11 -19.58
N PRO A 119 1.23 2.73 -19.54
CA PRO A 119 0.78 1.63 -18.70
C PRO A 119 1.41 0.30 -19.11
N PRO A 120 1.80 -0.53 -18.14
CA PRO A 120 2.25 -1.90 -18.46
C PRO A 120 1.12 -2.70 -19.10
N GLN A 121 1.46 -3.50 -20.09
CA GLN A 121 0.50 -4.40 -20.74
C GLN A 121 0.40 -5.70 -19.93
N HIS A 122 -0.23 -5.60 -18.78
CA HIS A 122 -0.43 -6.73 -17.87
C HIS A 122 -1.82 -6.64 -17.27
N PRO A 123 -2.60 -7.73 -17.24
CA PRO A 123 -3.98 -7.68 -16.74
C PRO A 123 -4.07 -7.22 -15.28
N ASP A 124 -3.06 -7.54 -14.47
CA ASP A 124 -3.07 -7.19 -13.06
C ASP A 124 -2.84 -5.70 -12.81
N PHE A 125 -2.32 -4.95 -13.78
CA PHE A 125 -2.16 -3.51 -13.61
C PHE A 125 -3.48 -2.81 -13.31
N TRP A 126 -4.52 -3.18 -14.06
CA TRP A 126 -5.85 -2.55 -13.90
C TRP A 126 -6.60 -3.08 -12.68
N ARG A 127 -6.43 -4.35 -12.35
CA ARG A 127 -7.06 -4.98 -11.19
C ARG A 127 -6.39 -4.58 -9.89
N TYR A 128 -5.10 -4.39 -9.93
CA TYR A 128 -4.26 -4.09 -8.79
C TYR A 128 -4.55 -5.02 -7.61
N PRO A 129 -4.21 -6.30 -7.73
CA PRO A 129 -4.55 -7.29 -6.70
C PRO A 129 -3.86 -6.99 -5.37
N THR A 130 -4.33 -7.64 -4.30
CA THR A 130 -3.69 -7.57 -2.99
C THR A 130 -2.24 -8.03 -3.07
N ALA A 131 -1.44 -7.49 -2.20
CA ALA A 131 -0.02 -7.82 -2.12
C ALA A 131 0.25 -9.29 -1.84
#